data_49c9c39910e5288f1932e839d6e0bd10
#
_entry.id   49c9c39910e5288f1932e839d6e0bd10
#
_cell.length_a   1.000
_cell.length_b   1.000
_cell.length_c   1.000
_cell.angle_alpha   90.00
_cell.angle_beta   90.00
_cell.angle_gamma   90.00
#
_symmetry.space_group_name_H-M   'P 1'
#
loop_
_entity.id
_entity.type
_entity.pdbx_description
1 polymer ?
#
loop_
_entity_poly.entity_id
_entity_poly.type
_entity_poly.pdbx_seq_one_letter_code
_entity_poly.pdbx_strand_id
1 'polypeptide(L)'
;MNKLGLFLAKNTTHILGLYFLGWAIWACLHWASLCLVQKLVMGLFFLLVAHEYEEAYKERFIRVMGQAMGITPEELPVPGLIHVAADTYIAVIFSFALLFPNHMWLVFPVVILGIFELFVHNWGIVMFRLKGVSPGWYTAMVQGIYSIWALVLINRSVEYDGIQWLWAALLYVGGFAIMEVFTLRSTGKPIQEIAGNGKAFVKNRFGKERVK
;
A
#
# COMPACT_ATOMS: atom_id res chain seq x y z
N MET A 1 22.14 6.41 10.09
CA MET A 1 21.85 5.06 9.53
C MET A 1 23.16 4.41 9.12
N ASN A 2 23.36 3.11 9.41
CA ASN A 2 24.58 2.39 8.98
C ASN A 2 24.50 2.03 7.49
N LYS A 3 25.64 1.55 6.90
CA LYS A 3 25.72 1.22 5.46
C LYS A 3 24.67 0.19 5.01
N LEU A 4 24.38 -0.81 5.84
CA LEU A 4 23.35 -1.84 5.54
C LEU A 4 21.95 -1.24 5.51
N GLY A 5 21.59 -0.42 6.52
CA GLY A 5 20.29 0.24 6.56
C GLY A 5 20.07 1.17 5.36
N LEU A 6 21.13 1.88 4.93
CA LEU A 6 21.08 2.73 3.74
C LEU A 6 20.85 1.90 2.46
N PHE A 7 21.55 0.77 2.34
CA PHE A 7 21.37 -0.15 1.22
C PHE A 7 19.96 -0.73 1.16
N LEU A 8 19.43 -1.20 2.30
CA LEU A 8 18.08 -1.75 2.40
C LEU A 8 17.02 -0.70 2.03
N ALA A 9 17.12 0.50 2.59
CA ALA A 9 16.19 1.58 2.30
C ALA A 9 16.20 2.00 0.81
N LYS A 10 17.38 2.04 0.19
CA LYS A 10 17.51 2.38 -1.24
C LYS A 10 16.90 1.33 -2.16
N ASN A 11 16.88 0.07 -1.73
CA ASN A 11 16.49 -1.07 -2.57
C ASN A 11 15.19 -1.75 -2.07
N THR A 12 14.41 -1.12 -1.19
CA THR A 12 13.28 -1.76 -0.52
C THR A 12 12.28 -2.36 -1.49
N THR A 13 11.86 -1.62 -2.52
CA THR A 13 10.92 -2.11 -3.54
C THR A 13 11.51 -3.27 -4.36
N HIS A 14 12.82 -3.26 -4.62
CA HIS A 14 13.48 -4.42 -5.27
C HIS A 14 13.53 -5.64 -4.34
N ILE A 15 13.73 -5.42 -3.04
CA ILE A 15 13.70 -6.48 -2.03
C ILE A 15 12.30 -7.08 -1.95
N LEU A 16 11.24 -6.25 -1.96
CA LEU A 16 9.85 -6.72 -2.04
C LEU A 16 9.61 -7.52 -3.31
N GLY A 17 10.11 -7.06 -4.46
CA GLY A 17 10.02 -7.80 -5.74
C GLY A 17 10.70 -9.17 -5.69
N LEU A 18 11.90 -9.27 -5.09
CA LEU A 18 12.60 -10.55 -4.89
C LEU A 18 11.86 -11.45 -3.90
N TYR A 19 11.30 -10.88 -2.85
CA TYR A 19 10.47 -11.60 -1.89
C TYR A 19 9.22 -12.18 -2.55
N PHE A 20 8.52 -11.39 -3.36
CA PHE A 20 7.40 -11.86 -4.17
C PHE A 20 7.83 -12.98 -5.13
N LEU A 21 8.99 -12.85 -5.79
CA LEU A 21 9.50 -13.88 -6.70
C LEU A 21 9.68 -15.22 -5.98
N GLY A 22 10.17 -15.21 -4.74
CA GLY A 22 10.25 -16.42 -3.91
C GLY A 22 8.87 -17.08 -3.72
N TRP A 23 7.85 -16.29 -3.38
CA TRP A 23 6.48 -16.78 -3.27
C TRP A 23 5.91 -17.26 -4.61
N ALA A 24 6.21 -16.57 -5.71
CA ALA A 24 5.76 -16.96 -7.04
C ALA A 24 6.36 -18.31 -7.47
N ILE A 25 7.66 -18.53 -7.23
CA ILE A 25 8.30 -19.82 -7.49
C ILE A 25 7.65 -20.93 -6.65
N TRP A 26 7.45 -20.68 -5.35
CA TRP A 26 6.76 -21.63 -4.46
C TRP A 26 5.35 -21.94 -4.97
N ALA A 27 4.58 -20.92 -5.34
CA ALA A 27 3.24 -21.08 -5.87
C ALA A 27 3.20 -21.86 -7.19
N CYS A 28 4.16 -21.61 -8.10
CA CYS A 28 4.26 -22.37 -9.35
C CYS A 28 4.52 -23.86 -9.09
N LEU A 29 5.43 -24.18 -8.15
CA LEU A 29 5.76 -25.57 -7.79
C LEU A 29 4.59 -26.30 -7.11
N HIS A 30 3.70 -25.56 -6.43
CA HIS A 30 2.58 -26.14 -5.67
C HIS A 30 1.20 -25.79 -6.26
N TRP A 31 1.13 -25.27 -7.48
CA TRP A 31 -0.09 -24.66 -8.06
C TRP A 31 -1.32 -25.57 -8.00
N ALA A 32 -1.15 -26.90 -8.22
CA ALA A 32 -2.24 -27.85 -8.17
C ALA A 32 -2.83 -28.04 -6.76
N SER A 33 -2.02 -27.85 -5.71
CA SER A 33 -2.42 -28.00 -4.31
C SER A 33 -2.89 -26.70 -3.66
N LEU A 34 -2.66 -25.55 -4.29
CA LEU A 34 -3.13 -24.27 -3.76
C LEU A 34 -4.66 -24.17 -3.79
N CYS A 35 -5.24 -23.72 -2.70
CA CYS A 35 -6.67 -23.39 -2.66
C CYS A 35 -6.97 -22.10 -3.45
N LEU A 36 -8.26 -21.84 -3.72
CA LEU A 36 -8.71 -20.67 -4.45
C LEU A 36 -8.20 -19.38 -3.79
N VAL A 37 -8.30 -19.27 -2.47
CA VAL A 37 -7.88 -18.08 -1.71
C VAL A 37 -6.40 -17.77 -1.95
N GLN A 38 -5.52 -18.77 -1.87
CA GLN A 38 -4.09 -18.58 -2.11
C GLN A 38 -3.81 -18.11 -3.54
N LYS A 39 -4.49 -18.64 -4.53
CA LYS A 39 -4.37 -18.22 -5.94
C LYS A 39 -4.77 -16.76 -6.13
N LEU A 40 -5.88 -16.34 -5.51
CA LEU A 40 -6.36 -14.97 -5.54
C LEU A 40 -5.39 -14.01 -4.83
N VAL A 41 -4.90 -14.40 -3.65
CA VAL A 41 -3.90 -13.61 -2.90
C VAL A 41 -2.59 -13.48 -3.68
N MET A 42 -2.13 -14.53 -4.37
CA MET A 42 -0.94 -14.44 -5.24
C MET A 42 -1.12 -13.43 -6.37
N GLY A 43 -2.31 -13.41 -7.01
CA GLY A 43 -2.62 -12.41 -8.03
C GLY A 43 -2.62 -10.98 -7.48
N LEU A 44 -3.19 -10.76 -6.30
CA LEU A 44 -3.15 -9.48 -5.59
C LEU A 44 -1.72 -9.07 -5.24
N PHE A 45 -0.89 -10.01 -4.78
CA PHE A 45 0.49 -9.73 -4.43
C PHE A 45 1.30 -9.26 -5.64
N PHE A 46 1.12 -9.93 -6.79
CA PHE A 46 1.73 -9.50 -8.05
C PHE A 46 1.34 -8.05 -8.42
N LEU A 47 0.04 -7.75 -8.35
CA LEU A 47 -0.46 -6.42 -8.70
C LEU A 47 0.05 -5.34 -7.75
N LEU A 48 0.15 -5.65 -6.45
CA LEU A 48 0.63 -4.70 -5.47
C LEU A 48 2.15 -4.46 -5.59
N VAL A 49 2.93 -5.49 -5.87
CA VAL A 49 4.36 -5.31 -6.16
C VAL A 49 4.55 -4.44 -7.41
N ALA A 50 3.75 -4.67 -8.47
CA ALA A 50 3.77 -3.82 -9.65
C ALA A 50 3.37 -2.36 -9.33
N HIS A 51 2.44 -2.17 -8.39
CA HIS A 51 2.00 -0.88 -7.89
C HIS A 51 3.12 -0.12 -7.18
N GLU A 52 3.83 -0.77 -6.26
CA GLU A 52 4.99 -0.19 -5.58
C GLU A 52 6.09 0.25 -6.56
N TYR A 53 6.33 -0.53 -7.63
CA TYR A 53 7.27 -0.13 -8.68
C TYR A 53 6.78 1.08 -9.47
N GLU A 54 5.47 1.18 -9.76
CA GLU A 54 4.89 2.36 -10.44
C GLU A 54 5.02 3.62 -9.60
N GLU A 55 4.77 3.53 -8.28
CA GLU A 55 4.91 4.63 -7.33
C GLU A 55 6.35 5.08 -7.14
N ALA A 56 7.26 4.13 -6.98
CA ALA A 56 8.69 4.41 -6.79
C ALA A 56 9.35 4.98 -8.05
N TYR A 57 8.73 4.79 -9.23
CA TYR A 57 9.31 5.23 -10.49
C TYR A 57 9.57 6.75 -10.50
N LYS A 58 10.85 7.14 -10.64
CA LYS A 58 11.32 8.53 -10.65
C LYS A 58 10.85 9.34 -9.43
N GLU A 59 10.70 8.69 -8.29
CA GLU A 59 10.31 9.33 -7.02
C GLU A 59 8.95 10.07 -7.13
N ARG A 60 8.06 9.62 -8.04
CA ARG A 60 6.81 10.33 -8.31
C ARG A 60 5.90 10.42 -7.10
N PHE A 61 5.87 9.37 -6.28
CA PHE A 61 5.05 9.33 -5.06
C PHE A 61 5.45 10.46 -4.10
N ILE A 62 6.72 10.54 -3.71
CA ILE A 62 7.17 11.58 -2.76
C ILE A 62 7.07 12.99 -3.36
N ARG A 63 7.23 13.15 -4.67
CA ARG A 63 7.05 14.46 -5.32
C ARG A 63 5.60 14.96 -5.25
N VAL A 64 4.63 14.06 -5.19
CA VAL A 64 3.21 14.40 -5.05
C VAL A 64 2.83 14.51 -3.57
N MET A 65 3.08 13.47 -2.78
CA MET A 65 2.70 13.41 -1.37
C MET A 65 3.48 14.42 -0.51
N GLY A 66 4.73 14.65 -0.86
CA GLY A 66 5.58 15.64 -0.21
C GLY A 66 4.99 17.05 -0.20
N GLN A 67 4.18 17.43 -1.19
CA GLN A 67 3.48 18.72 -1.21
C GLN A 67 2.57 18.92 0.02
N ALA A 68 1.87 17.86 0.44
CA ALA A 68 1.04 17.90 1.64
C ALA A 68 1.87 17.80 2.93
N MET A 69 2.99 17.08 2.89
CA MET A 69 3.87 16.89 4.05
C MET A 69 4.84 18.07 4.27
N GLY A 70 5.03 18.94 3.26
CA GLY A 70 6.06 19.98 3.26
C GLY A 70 7.46 19.37 3.18
N ILE A 71 7.65 18.35 2.36
CA ILE A 71 8.90 17.58 2.20
C ILE A 71 9.22 17.47 0.71
N THR A 72 10.50 17.60 0.35
CA THR A 72 10.99 17.29 -1.00
C THR A 72 11.83 16.01 -1.00
N PRO A 73 11.96 15.33 -2.15
CA PRO A 73 12.81 14.12 -2.24
C PRO A 73 14.25 14.38 -1.79
N GLU A 74 14.76 15.58 -2.05
CA GLU A 74 16.13 16.02 -1.74
C GLU A 74 16.37 16.18 -0.22
N GLU A 75 15.30 16.37 0.57
CA GLU A 75 15.38 16.44 2.03
C GLU A 75 15.46 15.07 2.70
N LEU A 76 15.12 14.00 1.98
CA LEU A 76 15.19 12.63 2.50
C LEU A 76 16.65 12.13 2.43
N PRO A 77 17.10 11.41 3.48
CA PRO A 77 18.42 10.74 3.45
C PRO A 77 18.55 9.78 2.26
N VAL A 78 17.46 9.11 1.90
CA VAL A 78 17.29 8.23 0.75
C VAL A 78 15.82 8.28 0.33
N PRO A 79 15.48 8.54 -0.94
CA PRO A 79 14.08 8.59 -1.39
C PRO A 79 13.28 7.32 -1.09
N GLY A 80 13.89 6.13 -1.22
CA GLY A 80 13.26 4.85 -0.92
C GLY A 80 12.89 4.63 0.56
N LEU A 81 13.38 5.47 1.47
CA LEU A 81 13.14 5.29 2.91
C LEU A 81 11.66 5.35 3.28
N ILE A 82 10.85 6.13 2.56
CA ILE A 82 9.41 6.24 2.77
C ILE A 82 8.64 4.97 2.39
N HIS A 83 9.18 4.16 1.47
CA HIS A 83 8.57 2.91 1.05
C HIS A 83 8.88 1.73 1.99
N VAL A 84 9.91 1.84 2.86
CA VAL A 84 10.34 0.71 3.72
C VAL A 84 9.20 0.17 4.59
N ALA A 85 8.42 1.05 5.18
CA ALA A 85 7.33 0.65 6.06
C ALA A 85 6.19 0.00 5.26
N ALA A 86 5.83 0.57 4.10
CA ALA A 86 4.80 0.04 3.20
C ALA A 86 5.22 -1.33 2.65
N ASP A 87 6.41 -1.43 2.05
CA ASP A 87 6.94 -2.69 1.53
C ASP A 87 7.00 -3.80 2.59
N THR A 88 7.39 -3.44 3.85
CA THR A 88 7.41 -4.39 4.97
C THR A 88 5.99 -4.81 5.36
N TYR A 89 5.06 -3.88 5.47
CA TYR A 89 3.66 -4.16 5.78
C TYR A 89 3.05 -5.09 4.74
N ILE A 90 3.24 -4.81 3.46
CA ILE A 90 2.81 -5.64 2.33
C ILE A 90 3.37 -7.05 2.45
N ALA A 91 4.69 -7.19 2.61
CA ALA A 91 5.34 -8.49 2.75
C ALA A 91 4.72 -9.32 3.89
N VAL A 92 4.45 -8.69 5.03
CA VAL A 92 3.88 -9.34 6.21
C VAL A 92 2.44 -9.79 5.99
N ILE A 93 1.54 -8.90 5.56
CA ILE A 93 0.11 -9.26 5.42
C ILE A 93 -0.12 -10.31 4.34
N PHE A 94 0.62 -10.23 3.21
CA PHE A 94 0.51 -11.23 2.15
C PHE A 94 1.05 -12.59 2.59
N SER A 95 2.14 -12.62 3.35
CA SER A 95 2.66 -13.88 3.90
C SER A 95 1.66 -14.55 4.82
N PHE A 96 1.03 -13.80 5.73
CA PHE A 96 0.01 -14.36 6.60
C PHE A 96 -1.20 -14.86 5.82
N ALA A 97 -1.67 -14.13 4.82
CA ALA A 97 -2.78 -14.56 3.98
C ALA A 97 -2.47 -15.84 3.17
N LEU A 98 -1.23 -15.99 2.69
CA LEU A 98 -0.79 -17.18 1.96
C LEU A 98 -0.58 -18.41 2.85
N LEU A 99 -0.01 -18.20 4.05
CA LEU A 99 0.27 -19.28 5.01
C LEU A 99 -1.00 -19.76 5.73
N PHE A 100 -1.97 -18.89 5.95
CA PHE A 100 -3.18 -19.15 6.71
C PHE A 100 -4.45 -18.82 5.91
N PRO A 101 -4.65 -19.42 4.72
CA PRO A 101 -5.73 -19.09 3.79
C PRO A 101 -7.14 -19.37 4.31
N ASN A 102 -7.27 -20.18 5.37
CA ASN A 102 -8.55 -20.52 6.01
C ASN A 102 -8.97 -19.46 7.06
N HIS A 103 -8.10 -18.53 7.41
CA HIS A 103 -8.38 -17.46 8.37
C HIS A 103 -8.70 -16.16 7.60
N MET A 104 -9.98 -15.94 7.29
CA MET A 104 -10.40 -14.82 6.45
C MET A 104 -10.03 -13.45 7.05
N TRP A 105 -9.90 -13.33 8.37
CA TRP A 105 -9.41 -12.10 9.01
C TRP A 105 -7.95 -11.74 8.66
N LEU A 106 -7.15 -12.70 8.18
CA LEU A 106 -5.81 -12.47 7.61
C LEU A 106 -5.85 -12.21 6.10
N VAL A 107 -6.88 -12.72 5.40
CA VAL A 107 -7.03 -12.59 3.95
C VAL A 107 -7.69 -11.26 3.56
N PHE A 108 -8.75 -10.86 4.26
CA PHE A 108 -9.48 -9.64 3.95
C PHE A 108 -8.66 -8.34 4.02
N PRO A 109 -7.66 -8.15 4.92
CA PRO A 109 -6.80 -6.97 4.87
C PRO A 109 -6.10 -6.76 3.52
N VAL A 110 -5.68 -7.84 2.86
CA VAL A 110 -5.07 -7.81 1.52
C VAL A 110 -6.07 -7.34 0.46
N VAL A 111 -7.30 -7.84 0.54
CA VAL A 111 -8.39 -7.45 -0.38
C VAL A 111 -8.83 -6.00 -0.12
N ILE A 112 -8.96 -5.62 1.15
CA ILE A 112 -9.30 -4.24 1.56
C ILE A 112 -8.24 -3.27 1.05
N LEU A 113 -6.95 -3.61 1.18
CA LEU A 113 -5.85 -2.78 0.69
C LEU A 113 -6.01 -2.48 -0.81
N GLY A 114 -6.24 -3.50 -1.64
CA GLY A 114 -6.40 -3.28 -3.07
C GLY A 114 -7.61 -2.43 -3.45
N ILE A 115 -8.72 -2.54 -2.71
CA ILE A 115 -9.89 -1.65 -2.89
C ILE A 115 -9.55 -0.24 -2.41
N PHE A 116 -8.83 -0.10 -1.31
CA PHE A 116 -8.43 1.19 -0.75
C PHE A 116 -7.53 1.97 -1.71
N GLU A 117 -6.55 1.30 -2.34
CA GLU A 117 -5.67 1.92 -3.34
C GLU A 117 -6.47 2.50 -4.53
N LEU A 118 -7.51 1.81 -5.00
CA LEU A 118 -8.41 2.34 -6.03
C LEU A 118 -8.99 3.71 -5.62
N PHE A 119 -9.44 3.85 -4.38
CA PHE A 119 -10.02 5.12 -3.88
C PHE A 119 -8.96 6.19 -3.65
N VAL A 120 -7.86 5.86 -3.02
CA VAL A 120 -6.80 6.81 -2.67
C VAL A 120 -6.19 7.45 -3.91
N HIS A 121 -5.92 6.67 -4.97
CA HIS A 121 -5.34 7.19 -6.19
C HIS A 121 -6.30 8.10 -6.98
N ASN A 122 -7.60 7.77 -7.03
CA ASN A 122 -8.60 8.67 -7.61
C ASN A 122 -8.78 9.94 -6.79
N TRP A 123 -8.83 9.81 -5.45
CA TRP A 123 -8.89 10.95 -4.55
C TRP A 123 -7.64 11.83 -4.67
N GLY A 124 -6.46 11.23 -4.81
CA GLY A 124 -5.20 11.93 -5.00
C GLY A 124 -5.20 12.86 -6.22
N ILE A 125 -5.79 12.44 -7.34
CA ILE A 125 -5.92 13.28 -8.54
C ILE A 125 -6.68 14.57 -8.21
N VAL A 126 -7.79 14.48 -7.49
CA VAL A 126 -8.62 15.62 -7.09
C VAL A 126 -7.89 16.47 -6.03
N MET A 127 -7.36 15.83 -5.01
CA MET A 127 -6.68 16.46 -3.88
C MET A 127 -5.47 17.29 -4.33
N PHE A 128 -4.63 16.73 -5.18
CA PHE A 128 -3.42 17.38 -5.67
C PHE A 128 -3.62 18.13 -6.99
N ARG A 129 -4.84 18.14 -7.58
CA ARG A 129 -5.18 18.73 -8.89
C ARG A 129 -4.19 18.32 -9.98
N LEU A 130 -3.88 17.06 -10.03
CA LEU A 130 -2.93 16.56 -11.01
C LEU A 130 -3.48 16.79 -12.43
N LYS A 131 -2.61 17.26 -13.35
CA LYS A 131 -2.96 17.37 -14.78
C LYS A 131 -3.03 16.02 -15.49
N GLY A 132 -2.72 14.92 -14.79
CA GLY A 132 -2.73 13.55 -15.24
C GLY A 132 -3.10 12.63 -14.09
N VAL A 133 -2.69 11.37 -14.19
CA VAL A 133 -2.95 10.37 -13.15
C VAL A 133 -1.97 10.50 -11.98
N SER A 134 -2.41 10.06 -10.78
CA SER A 134 -1.53 9.93 -9.62
C SER A 134 -0.45 8.86 -9.85
N PRO A 135 0.71 8.94 -9.17
CA PRO A 135 1.67 7.84 -9.15
C PRO A 135 0.96 6.55 -8.70
N GLY A 136 1.22 5.42 -9.36
CA GLY A 136 0.56 4.14 -9.03
C GLY A 136 -0.87 3.97 -9.57
N TRP A 137 -1.45 4.95 -10.26
CA TRP A 137 -2.86 4.92 -10.64
C TRP A 137 -3.25 3.75 -11.54
N TYR A 138 -2.44 3.41 -12.53
CA TYR A 138 -2.78 2.34 -13.47
C TYR A 138 -2.88 0.99 -12.77
N THR A 139 -1.88 0.66 -11.96
CA THR A 139 -1.86 -0.59 -11.20
C THR A 139 -2.92 -0.59 -10.10
N ALA A 140 -3.17 0.54 -9.43
CA ALA A 140 -4.24 0.67 -8.44
C ALA A 140 -5.64 0.41 -9.02
N MET A 141 -5.90 0.86 -10.27
CA MET A 141 -7.17 0.56 -10.95
C MET A 141 -7.35 -0.94 -11.18
N VAL A 142 -6.32 -1.59 -11.75
CA VAL A 142 -6.37 -3.03 -12.01
C VAL A 142 -6.48 -3.82 -10.70
N GLN A 143 -5.71 -3.43 -9.69
CA GLN A 143 -5.69 -4.05 -8.37
C GLN A 143 -7.04 -3.93 -7.66
N GLY A 144 -7.67 -2.75 -7.69
CA GLY A 144 -8.96 -2.54 -7.07
C GLY A 144 -10.08 -3.37 -7.73
N ILE A 145 -10.11 -3.41 -9.07
CA ILE A 145 -11.04 -4.25 -9.81
C ILE A 145 -10.82 -5.74 -9.49
N TYR A 146 -9.57 -6.18 -9.49
CA TYR A 146 -9.21 -7.54 -9.13
C TYR A 146 -9.60 -7.87 -7.67
N SER A 147 -9.41 -6.94 -6.74
CA SER A 147 -9.80 -7.10 -5.32
C SER A 147 -11.30 -7.27 -5.15
N ILE A 148 -12.10 -6.47 -5.86
CA ILE A 148 -13.57 -6.61 -5.85
C ILE A 148 -13.99 -7.96 -6.41
N TRP A 149 -13.39 -8.39 -7.52
CA TRP A 149 -13.65 -9.71 -8.10
C TRP A 149 -13.23 -10.85 -7.16
N ALA A 150 -12.04 -10.76 -6.55
CA ALA A 150 -11.56 -11.73 -5.57
C ALA A 150 -12.51 -11.82 -4.36
N LEU A 151 -12.99 -10.67 -3.86
CA LEU A 151 -13.95 -10.61 -2.76
C LEU A 151 -15.25 -11.35 -3.10
N VAL A 152 -15.79 -11.14 -4.31
CA VAL A 152 -17.00 -11.84 -4.77
C VAL A 152 -16.78 -13.34 -4.85
N LEU A 153 -15.62 -13.79 -5.36
CA LEU A 153 -15.31 -15.23 -5.44
C LEU A 153 -15.13 -15.86 -4.06
N ILE A 154 -14.42 -15.20 -3.15
CA ILE A 154 -14.25 -15.69 -1.76
C ILE A 154 -15.61 -15.83 -1.10
N ASN A 155 -16.48 -14.83 -1.16
CA ASN A 155 -17.81 -14.85 -0.56
C ASN A 155 -18.73 -15.94 -1.13
N ARG A 156 -18.50 -16.38 -2.38
CA ARG A 156 -19.26 -17.45 -3.01
C ARG A 156 -18.71 -18.84 -2.75
N SER A 157 -17.43 -18.95 -2.40
CA SER A 157 -16.71 -20.23 -2.41
C SER A 157 -16.22 -20.66 -1.03
N VAL A 158 -16.21 -19.74 -0.04
CA VAL A 158 -15.67 -20.00 1.29
C VAL A 158 -16.70 -19.61 2.34
N GLU A 159 -16.98 -20.53 3.25
CA GLU A 159 -17.78 -20.25 4.44
C GLU A 159 -16.90 -19.66 5.54
N TYR A 160 -17.36 -18.60 6.18
CA TYR A 160 -16.67 -17.96 7.30
C TYR A 160 -17.65 -17.23 8.21
N ASP A 161 -17.27 -17.02 9.47
CA ASP A 161 -18.04 -16.25 10.42
C ASP A 161 -17.88 -14.75 10.14
N GLY A 162 -18.98 -13.98 10.15
CA GLY A 162 -19.01 -12.55 9.94
C GLY A 162 -18.12 -11.76 10.90
N ILE A 163 -17.81 -12.29 12.09
CA ILE A 163 -16.88 -11.68 13.04
C ILE A 163 -15.46 -11.52 12.45
N GLN A 164 -15.08 -12.34 11.46
CA GLN A 164 -13.78 -12.24 10.82
C GLN A 164 -13.60 -10.91 10.07
N TRP A 165 -14.67 -10.27 9.61
CA TRP A 165 -14.62 -8.92 9.05
C TRP A 165 -14.21 -7.86 10.07
N LEU A 166 -14.69 -7.99 11.31
CA LEU A 166 -14.28 -7.07 12.39
C LEU A 166 -12.79 -7.20 12.68
N TRP A 167 -12.29 -8.44 12.81
CA TRP A 167 -10.87 -8.67 13.03
C TRP A 167 -10.01 -8.23 11.85
N ALA A 168 -10.47 -8.45 10.63
CA ALA A 168 -9.79 -7.96 9.42
C ALA A 168 -9.70 -6.43 9.39
N ALA A 169 -10.81 -5.74 9.70
CA ALA A 169 -10.82 -4.28 9.75
C ALA A 169 -9.89 -3.74 10.83
N LEU A 170 -9.89 -4.33 12.03
CA LEU A 170 -8.98 -3.95 13.11
C LEU A 170 -7.51 -4.19 12.74
N LEU A 171 -7.19 -5.33 12.12
CA LEU A 171 -5.84 -5.64 11.65
C LEU A 171 -5.41 -4.67 10.54
N TYR A 172 -6.29 -4.41 9.57
CA TYR A 172 -6.00 -3.48 8.49
C TYR A 172 -5.77 -2.06 9.00
N VAL A 173 -6.71 -1.51 9.76
CA VAL A 173 -6.60 -0.13 10.27
C VAL A 173 -5.43 0.02 11.23
N GLY A 174 -5.26 -0.93 12.16
CA GLY A 174 -4.14 -0.90 13.12
C GLY A 174 -2.78 -1.04 12.44
N GLY A 175 -2.64 -2.01 11.52
CA GLY A 175 -1.42 -2.23 10.77
C GLY A 175 -1.09 -1.05 9.86
N PHE A 176 -2.09 -0.51 9.15
CA PHE A 176 -1.94 0.66 8.29
C PHE A 176 -1.53 1.90 9.11
N ALA A 177 -2.15 2.15 10.27
CA ALA A 177 -1.78 3.26 11.14
C ALA A 177 -0.34 3.13 11.65
N ILE A 178 0.10 1.93 12.02
CA ILE A 178 1.49 1.66 12.42
C ILE A 178 2.43 1.93 11.25
N MET A 179 2.13 1.43 10.08
CA MET A 179 2.90 1.63 8.84
C MET A 179 3.04 3.13 8.55
N GLU A 180 1.94 3.90 8.59
CA GLU A 180 1.94 5.35 8.37
C GLU A 180 2.82 6.10 9.40
N VAL A 181 2.74 5.74 10.68
CA VAL A 181 3.59 6.35 11.71
C VAL A 181 5.08 6.10 11.43
N PHE A 182 5.45 4.90 10.98
CA PHE A 182 6.83 4.61 10.58
C PHE A 182 7.24 5.38 9.33
N THR A 183 6.38 5.47 8.32
CA THR A 183 6.60 6.25 7.11
C THR A 183 6.83 7.72 7.45
N LEU A 184 5.96 8.34 8.25
CA LEU A 184 6.13 9.73 8.68
C LEU A 184 7.41 9.97 9.48
N ARG A 185 7.76 9.06 10.40
CA ARG A 185 9.02 9.13 11.15
C ARG A 185 10.26 9.00 10.28
N SER A 186 10.18 8.23 9.20
CA SER A 186 11.29 8.05 8.26
C SER A 186 11.68 9.33 7.53
N THR A 187 10.79 10.31 7.46
CA THR A 187 11.07 11.62 6.87
C THR A 187 12.04 12.47 7.70
N GLY A 188 12.26 12.12 8.98
CA GLY A 188 13.09 12.89 9.91
C GLY A 188 12.43 14.16 10.45
N LYS A 189 11.22 14.52 10.00
CA LYS A 189 10.47 15.68 10.50
C LYS A 189 9.56 15.31 11.68
N PRO A 190 9.30 16.22 12.63
CA PRO A 190 8.31 16.01 13.68
C PRO A 190 6.91 15.77 13.06
N ILE A 191 6.19 14.76 13.57
CA ILE A 191 4.85 14.42 13.09
C ILE A 191 3.89 15.61 13.19
N GLN A 192 4.04 16.45 14.23
CA GLN A 192 3.25 17.67 14.43
C GLN A 192 3.45 18.69 13.31
N GLU A 193 4.68 18.82 12.81
CA GLU A 193 5.01 19.70 11.68
C GLU A 193 4.33 19.17 10.39
N ILE A 194 4.46 17.88 10.10
CA ILE A 194 3.82 17.26 8.94
C ILE A 194 2.29 17.41 9.02
N ALA A 195 1.70 17.16 10.19
CA ALA A 195 0.27 17.34 10.39
C ALA A 195 -0.18 18.80 10.22
N GLY A 196 0.65 19.75 10.65
CA GLY A 196 0.45 21.20 10.43
C GLY A 196 0.46 21.55 8.94
N ASN A 197 1.44 21.05 8.20
CA ASN A 197 1.56 21.24 6.76
C ASN A 197 0.36 20.63 6.02
N GLY A 198 -0.06 19.43 6.37
CA GLY A 198 -1.24 18.78 5.80
C GLY A 198 -2.52 19.58 6.02
N LYS A 199 -2.73 20.09 7.24
CA LYS A 199 -3.89 20.97 7.54
C LYS A 199 -3.84 22.25 6.71
N ALA A 200 -2.70 22.89 6.60
CA ALA A 200 -2.51 24.11 5.80
C ALA A 200 -2.74 23.82 4.31
N PHE A 201 -2.23 22.71 3.79
CA PHE A 201 -2.45 22.26 2.42
C PHE A 201 -3.95 22.09 2.12
N VAL A 202 -4.69 21.34 2.96
CA VAL A 202 -6.13 21.11 2.80
C VAL A 202 -6.90 22.43 2.90
N LYS A 203 -6.59 23.30 3.88
CA LYS A 203 -7.21 24.61 4.04
C LYS A 203 -7.02 25.50 2.82
N ASN A 204 -5.79 25.57 2.29
CA ASN A 204 -5.49 26.37 1.10
C ASN A 204 -6.16 25.81 -0.14
N ARG A 205 -6.40 24.51 -0.17
CA ARG A 205 -7.00 23.79 -1.27
C ARG A 205 -8.49 24.01 -1.40
N PHE A 206 -9.22 23.88 -0.27
CA PHE A 206 -10.68 23.89 -0.22
C PHE A 206 -11.25 25.14 0.47
N GLY A 207 -10.40 25.96 1.14
CA GLY A 207 -10.83 27.12 1.89
C GLY A 207 -11.14 28.36 1.02
N LYS A 208 -10.66 28.42 -0.22
CA LYS A 208 -10.86 29.58 -1.12
C LYS A 208 -12.22 29.60 -1.83
N GLU A 209 -13.03 28.54 -1.74
CA GLU A 209 -14.33 28.46 -2.41
C GLU A 209 -15.51 29.01 -1.57
N ARG A 210 -15.27 29.47 -0.33
CA ARG A 210 -16.34 30.03 0.54
C ARG A 210 -16.47 31.54 0.52
N VAL A 211 -15.74 32.21 -0.37
CA VAL A 211 -15.87 33.68 -0.53
C VAL A 211 -16.23 33.97 -1.98
N LYS A 212 -17.48 33.69 -2.30
CA LYS A 212 -18.21 34.34 -3.41
C LYS A 212 -19.68 34.42 -3.05
#